data_2204f0fc539b5c225e1808469d3276f3
#
_entry.id   2204f0fc539b5c225e1808469d3276f3
#
_cell.length_a   1.000
_cell.length_b   1.000
_cell.length_c   1.000
_cell.angle_alpha   90.00
_cell.angle_beta   90.00
_cell.angle_gamma   90.00
#
_symmetry.space_group_name_H-M   'P 1'
#
loop_
_entity.id
_entity.type
_entity.pdbx_description
1 polymer ?
#
loop_
_entity_poly.entity_id
_entity_poly.type
_entity_poly.pdbx_seq_one_letter_code
_entity_poly.pdbx_strand_id
1 'polypeptide(L)'
;MKQTKQIRVGNVLVGGGAPIAIQSMTNTDTRDAKATLAQIHALAEAGCDIVRCAVPDKAAAEALREICAGSPLPVVADIHFDYRLALAAIEAGVDKIRLNPGNIGGADRVQAVVGAAKERGLPIRIGVNSGSVEKHILEKFGGPTPEAMVESALYHVKLLNDCDFDDICISIKSSSVPNTMQAYLLASERTSYPLHLGVTEAGTEYMGTIKSAAGIGGLLALGVG
;
A
#
# COMPACT_ATOMS: atom_id res chain seq x y z
N MET A 1 -7.44 -20.00 4.57
CA MET A 1 -6.66 -18.94 3.90
C MET A 1 -5.41 -19.53 3.27
N LYS A 2 -5.00 -19.04 2.11
CA LYS A 2 -3.71 -19.41 1.50
C LYS A 2 -2.58 -18.88 2.37
N GLN A 3 -1.56 -19.69 2.62
CA GLN A 3 -0.39 -19.26 3.37
C GLN A 3 0.44 -18.28 2.52
N THR A 4 0.57 -17.05 2.99
CA THR A 4 1.39 -16.01 2.36
C THR A 4 2.71 -15.86 3.10
N LYS A 5 3.68 -15.14 2.51
CA LYS A 5 4.84 -14.63 3.24
C LYS A 5 4.36 -13.71 4.37
N GLN A 6 5.16 -13.54 5.38
CA GLN A 6 4.89 -12.60 6.47
C GLN A 6 5.82 -11.40 6.35
N ILE A 7 5.29 -10.20 6.49
CA ILE A 7 6.04 -8.96 6.63
C ILE A 7 5.74 -8.30 7.97
N ARG A 8 6.58 -7.38 8.39
CA ARG A 8 6.39 -6.63 9.63
C ARG A 8 6.27 -5.14 9.32
N VAL A 9 5.25 -4.49 9.86
CA VAL A 9 5.02 -3.05 9.77
C VAL A 9 5.04 -2.47 11.18
N GLY A 10 6.16 -1.90 11.61
CA GLY A 10 6.37 -1.54 13.00
C GLY A 10 6.23 -2.76 13.91
N ASN A 11 5.25 -2.74 14.80
CA ASN A 11 4.91 -3.86 15.69
C ASN A 11 3.83 -4.80 15.15
N VAL A 12 3.25 -4.53 13.96
CA VAL A 12 2.16 -5.30 13.36
C VAL A 12 2.70 -6.31 12.35
N LEU A 13 2.30 -7.58 12.50
CA LEU A 13 2.58 -8.64 11.52
C LEU A 13 1.47 -8.68 10.47
N VAL A 14 1.84 -8.84 9.20
CA VAL A 14 0.90 -8.89 8.06
C VAL A 14 1.23 -10.11 7.21
N GLY A 15 0.21 -10.94 6.92
CA GLY A 15 0.40 -12.20 6.22
C GLY A 15 0.95 -13.31 7.11
N GLY A 16 1.30 -14.46 6.52
CA GLY A 16 1.88 -15.59 7.24
C GLY A 16 0.99 -16.23 8.30
N GLY A 17 -0.35 -16.03 8.21
CA GLY A 17 -1.30 -16.52 9.21
C GLY A 17 -1.49 -15.59 10.41
N ALA A 18 -0.93 -14.37 10.40
CA ALA A 18 -1.23 -13.35 11.39
C ALA A 18 -2.71 -12.91 11.31
N PRO A 19 -3.28 -12.33 12.38
CA PRO A 19 -4.60 -11.70 12.32
C PRO A 19 -4.68 -10.64 11.21
N ILE A 20 -5.87 -10.44 10.66
CA ILE A 20 -6.10 -9.39 9.65
C ILE A 20 -5.87 -8.02 10.27
N ALA A 21 -4.91 -7.28 9.74
CA ALA A 21 -4.61 -5.93 10.16
C ALA A 21 -5.52 -4.90 9.48
N ILE A 22 -6.06 -3.98 10.26
CA ILE A 22 -6.93 -2.90 9.78
C ILE A 22 -6.09 -1.66 9.52
N GLN A 23 -6.06 -1.21 8.27
CA GLN A 23 -5.33 0.00 7.90
C GLN A 23 -6.28 1.08 7.38
N SER A 24 -6.13 2.29 7.91
CA SER A 24 -6.81 3.50 7.43
C SER A 24 -5.82 4.51 6.84
N MET A 25 -6.34 5.62 6.35
CA MET A 25 -5.55 6.73 5.83
C MET A 25 -6.06 8.05 6.39
N THR A 26 -5.14 8.95 6.76
CA THR A 26 -5.51 10.31 7.14
C THR A 26 -6.01 11.10 5.94
N ASN A 27 -6.95 12.00 6.18
CA ASN A 27 -7.43 12.98 5.19
C ASN A 27 -7.03 14.41 5.53
N THR A 28 -6.25 14.59 6.60
CA THR A 28 -5.63 15.86 6.97
C THR A 28 -4.48 16.19 6.03
N ASP A 29 -4.09 17.46 5.96
CA ASP A 29 -2.83 17.84 5.33
C ASP A 29 -1.67 17.33 6.20
N THR A 30 -0.84 16.45 5.66
CA THR A 30 0.29 15.85 6.38
C THR A 30 1.31 16.90 6.87
N ARG A 31 1.36 18.08 6.24
CA ARG A 31 2.18 19.21 6.69
C ARG A 31 1.72 19.78 8.03
N ASP A 32 0.45 19.61 8.38
CA ASP A 32 -0.07 19.89 9.72
C ASP A 32 0.06 18.62 10.59
N ALA A 33 1.23 18.44 11.19
CA ALA A 33 1.52 17.27 12.04
C ALA A 33 0.55 17.16 13.22
N LYS A 34 0.15 18.28 13.82
CA LYS A 34 -0.77 18.30 14.96
C LYS A 34 -2.17 17.81 14.59
N ALA A 35 -2.74 18.32 13.51
CA ALA A 35 -4.04 17.86 13.01
C ALA A 35 -3.98 16.38 12.58
N THR A 36 -2.89 15.98 11.92
CA THR A 36 -2.67 14.60 11.49
C THR A 36 -2.54 13.65 12.68
N LEU A 37 -1.79 14.00 13.72
CA LEU A 37 -1.69 13.21 14.95
C LEU A 37 -3.04 13.09 15.67
N ALA A 38 -3.82 14.17 15.76
CA ALA A 38 -5.15 14.10 16.37
C ALA A 38 -6.05 13.09 15.63
N GLN A 39 -6.00 13.06 14.30
CA GLN A 39 -6.75 12.08 13.51
C GLN A 39 -6.20 10.65 13.70
N ILE A 40 -4.89 10.47 13.78
CA ILE A 40 -4.26 9.15 14.03
C ILE A 40 -4.69 8.60 15.39
N HIS A 41 -4.73 9.42 16.45
CA HIS A 41 -5.23 8.99 17.76
C HIS A 41 -6.69 8.55 17.71
N ALA A 42 -7.55 9.31 17.01
CA ALA A 42 -8.95 8.92 16.83
C ALA A 42 -9.10 7.60 16.04
N LEU A 43 -8.25 7.38 15.04
CA LEU A 43 -8.22 6.10 14.29
C LEU A 43 -7.75 4.94 15.17
N ALA A 44 -6.76 5.15 16.03
CA ALA A 44 -6.31 4.14 16.99
C ALA A 44 -7.41 3.77 17.99
N GLU A 45 -8.11 4.74 18.55
CA GLU A 45 -9.26 4.53 19.44
C GLU A 45 -10.40 3.76 18.74
N ALA A 46 -10.57 3.95 17.41
CA ALA A 46 -11.53 3.22 16.60
C ALA A 46 -11.09 1.79 16.23
N GLY A 47 -9.90 1.34 16.66
CA GLY A 47 -9.39 -0.01 16.40
C GLY A 47 -8.59 -0.16 15.10
N CYS A 48 -8.01 0.92 14.58
CA CYS A 48 -7.08 0.86 13.47
C CYS A 48 -5.71 0.33 13.95
N ASP A 49 -5.07 -0.53 13.18
CA ASP A 49 -3.75 -1.12 13.50
C ASP A 49 -2.59 -0.40 12.81
N ILE A 50 -2.84 0.19 11.63
CA ILE A 50 -1.82 0.83 10.79
C ILE A 50 -2.42 2.08 10.15
N VAL A 51 -1.70 3.19 10.12
CA VAL A 51 -2.15 4.42 9.47
C VAL A 51 -1.28 4.79 8.28
N ARG A 52 -1.89 5.34 7.21
CA ARG A 52 -1.20 5.86 6.03
C ARG A 52 -1.37 7.37 5.93
N CYS A 53 -0.26 8.09 5.68
CA CYS A 53 -0.24 9.52 5.42
C CYS A 53 0.23 9.80 3.99
N ALA A 54 -0.41 10.75 3.31
CA ALA A 54 0.04 11.21 1.99
C ALA A 54 1.32 12.04 2.11
N VAL A 55 2.25 11.87 1.15
CA VAL A 55 3.50 12.65 1.11
C VAL A 55 3.64 13.31 -0.26
N PRO A 56 2.92 14.42 -0.49
CA PRO A 56 2.91 15.08 -1.78
C PRO A 56 4.20 15.88 -2.06
N ASP A 57 4.89 16.34 -1.03
CA ASP A 57 6.06 17.18 -1.13
C ASP A 57 7.04 17.05 0.05
N LYS A 58 8.11 17.81 0.00
CA LYS A 58 9.19 17.80 1.01
C LYS A 58 8.69 18.25 2.39
N ALA A 59 7.81 19.25 2.46
CA ALA A 59 7.28 19.72 3.74
C ALA A 59 6.47 18.65 4.44
N ALA A 60 5.65 17.88 3.69
CA ALA A 60 4.94 16.74 4.22
C ALA A 60 5.91 15.62 4.69
N ALA A 61 6.98 15.35 3.94
CA ALA A 61 8.01 14.40 4.34
C ALA A 61 8.74 14.82 5.63
N GLU A 62 9.03 16.10 5.81
CA GLU A 62 9.64 16.66 7.03
C GLU A 62 8.71 16.53 8.24
N ALA A 63 7.39 16.77 8.06
CA ALA A 63 6.39 16.65 9.13
C ALA A 63 6.22 15.18 9.61
N LEU A 64 6.55 14.19 8.78
CA LEU A 64 6.49 12.78 9.18
C LEU A 64 7.37 12.48 10.40
N ARG A 65 8.45 13.20 10.65
CA ARG A 65 9.31 12.98 11.82
C ARG A 65 8.55 13.20 13.13
N GLU A 66 7.77 14.28 13.20
CA GLU A 66 6.91 14.56 14.36
C GLU A 66 5.75 13.56 14.43
N ILE A 67 5.14 13.26 13.28
CA ILE A 67 4.03 12.31 13.20
C ILE A 67 4.46 10.92 13.65
N CYS A 68 5.59 10.39 13.16
CA CYS A 68 6.09 9.08 13.57
C CYS A 68 6.45 9.03 15.06
N ALA A 69 7.04 10.10 15.59
CA ALA A 69 7.39 10.18 17.02
C ALA A 69 6.17 10.22 17.95
N GLY A 70 5.06 10.83 17.52
CA GLY A 70 3.85 10.97 18.32
C GLY A 70 2.74 9.94 17.99
N SER A 71 2.89 9.14 16.97
CA SER A 71 1.87 8.17 16.54
C SER A 71 1.82 6.94 17.43
N PRO A 72 0.63 6.53 17.95
CA PRO A 72 0.45 5.25 18.61
C PRO A 72 0.41 4.06 17.64
N LEU A 73 0.31 4.32 16.33
CA LEU A 73 0.19 3.32 15.27
C LEU A 73 1.40 3.36 14.35
N PRO A 74 1.81 2.25 13.74
CA PRO A 74 2.75 2.24 12.63
C PRO A 74 2.31 3.15 11.49
N VAL A 75 3.23 3.97 10.97
CA VAL A 75 2.97 4.98 9.95
C VAL A 75 3.46 4.52 8.58
N VAL A 76 2.60 4.62 7.58
CA VAL A 76 2.91 4.31 6.18
C VAL A 76 2.99 5.61 5.37
N ALA A 77 4.10 5.85 4.70
CA ALA A 77 4.23 6.96 3.75
C ALA A 77 3.69 6.56 2.37
N ASP A 78 2.80 7.38 1.82
CA ASP A 78 2.24 7.20 0.48
C ASP A 78 2.99 8.06 -0.53
N ILE A 79 3.88 7.44 -1.30
CA ILE A 79 4.76 8.08 -2.28
C ILE A 79 4.26 7.74 -3.69
N HIS A 80 4.11 8.77 -4.54
CA HIS A 80 3.59 8.58 -5.89
C HIS A 80 4.67 8.53 -6.96
N PHE A 81 5.54 9.55 -7.05
CA PHE A 81 6.44 9.72 -8.20
C PHE A 81 7.89 10.10 -7.83
N ASP A 82 8.12 10.76 -6.71
CA ASP A 82 9.45 11.26 -6.36
C ASP A 82 10.15 10.34 -5.35
N TYR A 83 11.19 9.64 -5.81
CA TYR A 83 12.00 8.76 -4.97
C TYR A 83 12.67 9.48 -3.79
N ARG A 84 12.95 10.79 -3.91
CA ARG A 84 13.56 11.58 -2.84
C ARG A 84 12.62 11.74 -1.65
N LEU A 85 11.30 11.79 -1.91
CA LEU A 85 10.30 11.80 -0.84
C LEU A 85 10.25 10.43 -0.14
N ALA A 86 10.45 9.33 -0.87
CA ALA A 86 10.58 8.01 -0.26
C ALA A 86 11.78 7.94 0.69
N LEU A 87 12.95 8.42 0.25
CA LEU A 87 14.14 8.47 1.09
C LEU A 87 13.94 9.36 2.33
N ALA A 88 13.35 10.55 2.17
CA ALA A 88 13.04 11.44 3.27
C ALA A 88 12.06 10.84 4.27
N ALA A 89 11.04 10.12 3.79
CA ALA A 89 10.07 9.43 4.64
C ALA A 89 10.74 8.28 5.44
N ILE A 90 11.63 7.50 4.80
CA ILE A 90 12.43 6.47 5.48
C ILE A 90 13.28 7.10 6.58
N GLU A 91 13.94 8.20 6.28
CA GLU A 91 14.75 8.94 7.26
C GLU A 91 13.91 9.51 8.41
N ALA A 92 12.68 9.94 8.13
CA ALA A 92 11.73 10.43 9.13
C ALA A 92 11.25 9.36 10.11
N GLY A 93 11.41 8.07 9.79
CA GLY A 93 11.10 6.97 10.68
C GLY A 93 9.76 6.27 10.43
N VAL A 94 9.25 6.29 9.19
CA VAL A 94 8.04 5.52 8.84
C VAL A 94 8.28 4.02 8.93
N ASP A 95 7.20 3.25 9.10
CA ASP A 95 7.25 1.79 9.27
C ASP A 95 6.99 1.02 7.97
N LYS A 96 6.50 1.68 6.94
CA LYS A 96 6.27 1.12 5.60
C LYS A 96 6.18 2.22 4.56
N ILE A 97 6.55 1.92 3.33
CA ILE A 97 6.34 2.80 2.19
C ILE A 97 5.32 2.19 1.25
N ARG A 98 4.42 3.01 0.71
CA ARG A 98 3.61 2.67 -0.45
C ARG A 98 4.15 3.41 -1.67
N LEU A 99 4.57 2.67 -2.68
CA LEU A 99 4.99 3.19 -3.97
C LEU A 99 4.85 2.13 -5.07
N ASN A 100 4.90 2.59 -6.32
CA ASN A 100 5.06 1.71 -7.48
C ASN A 100 6.45 1.96 -8.06
N PRO A 101 7.38 0.97 -8.03
CA PRO A 101 8.77 1.17 -8.45
C PRO A 101 8.92 1.72 -9.88
N GLY A 102 8.06 1.30 -10.81
CA GLY A 102 8.06 1.80 -12.18
C GLY A 102 7.70 3.30 -12.32
N ASN A 103 7.14 3.93 -11.28
CA ASN A 103 6.72 5.34 -11.33
C ASN A 103 7.77 6.30 -10.76
N ILE A 104 8.79 5.80 -10.07
CA ILE A 104 9.77 6.66 -9.37
C ILE A 104 11.05 6.93 -10.19
N GLY A 105 11.14 6.38 -11.40
CA GLY A 105 12.22 6.62 -12.35
C GLY A 105 13.06 5.39 -12.69
N GLY A 106 14.32 5.59 -13.05
CA GLY A 106 15.22 4.52 -13.49
C GLY A 106 15.65 3.56 -12.39
N ALA A 107 16.35 2.49 -12.79
CA ALA A 107 16.80 1.43 -11.89
C ALA A 107 17.66 1.93 -10.72
N ASP A 108 18.49 2.96 -10.94
CA ASP A 108 19.30 3.62 -9.93
C ASP A 108 18.46 4.20 -8.78
N ARG A 109 17.31 4.79 -9.10
CA ARG A 109 16.39 5.36 -8.10
C ARG A 109 15.66 4.27 -7.33
N VAL A 110 15.24 3.21 -8.01
CA VAL A 110 14.65 2.03 -7.37
C VAL A 110 15.66 1.40 -6.41
N GLN A 111 16.90 1.20 -6.83
CA GLN A 111 17.97 0.68 -5.98
C GLN A 111 18.23 1.56 -4.75
N ALA A 112 18.24 2.89 -4.91
CA ALA A 112 18.43 3.80 -3.79
C ALA A 112 17.32 3.66 -2.72
N VAL A 113 16.05 3.60 -3.14
CA VAL A 113 14.92 3.42 -2.23
C VAL A 113 14.95 2.03 -1.59
N VAL A 114 15.21 0.98 -2.37
CA VAL A 114 15.31 -0.40 -1.88
C VAL A 114 16.47 -0.53 -0.89
N GLY A 115 17.63 0.07 -1.16
CA GLY A 115 18.78 0.07 -0.25
C GLY A 115 18.41 0.68 1.11
N ALA A 116 17.82 1.87 1.10
CA ALA A 116 17.38 2.54 2.31
C ALA A 116 16.30 1.75 3.07
N ALA A 117 15.35 1.11 2.36
CA ALA A 117 14.33 0.28 2.96
C ALA A 117 14.93 -0.97 3.62
N LYS A 118 15.89 -1.64 2.94
CA LYS A 118 16.62 -2.81 3.50
C LYS A 118 17.37 -2.46 4.78
N GLU A 119 18.12 -1.36 4.79
CA GLU A 119 18.91 -0.92 5.95
C GLU A 119 18.05 -0.73 7.20
N ARG A 120 16.78 -0.38 7.01
CA ARG A 120 15.84 -0.16 8.11
C ARG A 120 14.82 -1.28 8.31
N GLY A 121 14.87 -2.35 7.53
CA GLY A 121 13.92 -3.46 7.59
C GLY A 121 12.48 -3.03 7.28
N LEU A 122 12.30 -2.07 6.36
CA LEU A 122 10.99 -1.51 6.01
C LEU A 122 10.37 -2.27 4.83
N PRO A 123 9.14 -2.78 4.95
CA PRO A 123 8.42 -3.36 3.83
C PRO A 123 7.94 -2.29 2.84
N ILE A 124 7.79 -2.69 1.58
CA ILE A 124 7.25 -1.86 0.51
C ILE A 124 5.90 -2.42 0.06
N ARG A 125 4.86 -1.56 0.03
CA ARG A 125 3.59 -1.90 -0.58
C ARG A 125 3.51 -1.38 -2.01
N ILE A 126 3.36 -2.31 -2.95
CA ILE A 126 2.99 -2.02 -4.33
C ILE A 126 1.48 -1.72 -4.35
N GLY A 127 1.09 -0.58 -4.92
CA GLY A 127 -0.31 -0.15 -4.95
C GLY A 127 -0.80 0.15 -6.36
N VAL A 128 -1.30 -0.86 -7.06
CA VAL A 128 -1.91 -0.70 -8.39
C VAL A 128 -3.38 -0.29 -8.24
N ASN A 129 -3.77 0.72 -8.98
CA ASN A 129 -5.17 1.10 -9.20
C ASN A 129 -5.50 0.94 -10.70
N SER A 130 -6.76 0.72 -11.03
CA SER A 130 -7.21 0.60 -12.43
C SER A 130 -6.79 1.80 -13.31
N GLY A 131 -6.68 2.99 -12.75
CA GLY A 131 -6.21 4.20 -13.45
C GLY A 131 -4.69 4.38 -13.51
N SER A 132 -3.90 3.49 -12.91
CA SER A 132 -2.43 3.60 -12.85
C SER A 132 -1.68 2.43 -13.53
N VAL A 133 -2.39 1.61 -14.28
CA VAL A 133 -1.80 0.52 -15.06
C VAL A 133 -0.99 1.09 -16.23
N GLU A 134 0.17 0.53 -16.50
CA GLU A 134 1.11 0.95 -17.54
C GLU A 134 0.49 0.84 -18.94
N LYS A 135 0.81 1.81 -19.81
CA LYS A 135 0.22 1.91 -21.14
C LYS A 135 0.42 0.63 -21.97
N HIS A 136 1.60 0.03 -21.95
CA HIS A 136 1.90 -1.19 -22.69
C HIS A 136 1.09 -2.41 -22.19
N ILE A 137 0.75 -2.44 -20.89
CA ILE A 137 -0.11 -3.48 -20.31
C ILE A 137 -1.57 -3.24 -20.72
N LEU A 138 -2.04 -1.97 -20.66
CA LEU A 138 -3.38 -1.62 -21.14
C LEU A 138 -3.58 -1.99 -22.61
N GLU A 139 -2.58 -1.74 -23.46
CA GLU A 139 -2.61 -2.11 -24.88
C GLU A 139 -2.67 -3.64 -25.08
N LYS A 140 -1.92 -4.40 -24.27
CA LYS A 140 -1.91 -5.87 -24.30
C LYS A 140 -3.26 -6.48 -23.93
N PHE A 141 -3.95 -5.93 -22.94
CA PHE A 141 -5.19 -6.49 -22.38
C PHE A 141 -6.46 -5.77 -22.83
N GLY A 142 -6.36 -4.72 -23.63
CA GLY A 142 -7.51 -3.93 -24.11
C GLY A 142 -8.16 -3.04 -23.05
N GLY A 143 -7.48 -2.79 -21.92
CA GLY A 143 -7.97 -1.93 -20.84
C GLY A 143 -7.53 -2.40 -19.44
N PRO A 144 -8.01 -1.74 -18.38
CA PRO A 144 -7.64 -2.06 -17.00
C PRO A 144 -8.43 -3.28 -16.46
N THR A 145 -8.32 -4.42 -17.13
CA THR A 145 -8.94 -5.67 -16.72
C THR A 145 -8.29 -6.21 -15.43
N PRO A 146 -8.91 -7.15 -14.71
CA PRO A 146 -8.30 -7.83 -13.58
C PRO A 146 -6.91 -8.40 -13.90
N GLU A 147 -6.75 -9.01 -15.08
CA GLU A 147 -5.48 -9.58 -15.55
C GLU A 147 -4.42 -8.50 -15.78
N ALA A 148 -4.81 -7.35 -16.38
CA ALA A 148 -3.92 -6.21 -16.58
C ALA A 148 -3.44 -5.64 -15.26
N MET A 149 -4.32 -5.49 -14.28
CA MET A 149 -3.96 -4.98 -12.96
C MET A 149 -3.01 -5.93 -12.21
N VAL A 150 -3.22 -7.24 -12.31
CA VAL A 150 -2.32 -8.24 -11.72
C VAL A 150 -0.97 -8.26 -12.43
N GLU A 151 -0.96 -8.19 -13.76
CA GLU A 151 0.28 -8.10 -14.55
C GLU A 151 1.11 -6.87 -14.14
N SER A 152 0.46 -5.71 -14.00
CA SER A 152 1.10 -4.49 -13.51
C SER A 152 1.69 -4.68 -12.10
N ALA A 153 0.94 -5.29 -11.18
CA ALA A 153 1.45 -5.56 -9.83
C ALA A 153 2.68 -6.48 -9.86
N LEU A 154 2.65 -7.56 -10.64
CA LEU A 154 3.77 -8.50 -10.78
C LEU A 154 4.97 -7.88 -11.50
N TYR A 155 4.74 -6.97 -12.44
CA TYR A 155 5.81 -6.17 -13.05
C TYR A 155 6.56 -5.35 -11.98
N HIS A 156 5.84 -4.65 -11.10
CA HIS A 156 6.45 -3.90 -10.00
C HIS A 156 7.14 -4.80 -8.97
N VAL A 157 6.56 -5.96 -8.67
CA VAL A 157 7.20 -6.99 -7.81
C VAL A 157 8.55 -7.40 -8.40
N LYS A 158 8.58 -7.68 -9.71
CA LYS A 158 9.84 -8.05 -10.38
C LYS A 158 10.91 -6.98 -10.23
N LEU A 159 10.59 -5.70 -10.38
CA LEU A 159 11.54 -4.60 -10.19
C LEU A 159 12.16 -4.58 -8.78
N LEU A 160 11.40 -4.93 -7.75
CA LEU A 160 11.91 -5.05 -6.38
C LEU A 160 12.74 -6.33 -6.20
N ASN A 161 12.28 -7.46 -6.75
CA ASN A 161 13.03 -8.72 -6.68
C ASN A 161 14.36 -8.65 -7.44
N ASP A 162 14.43 -7.92 -8.55
CA ASP A 162 15.68 -7.67 -9.29
C ASP A 162 16.72 -6.88 -8.45
N CYS A 163 16.26 -6.25 -7.35
CA CYS A 163 17.10 -5.62 -6.32
C CYS A 163 17.27 -6.51 -5.06
N ASP A 164 16.98 -7.81 -5.12
CA ASP A 164 16.97 -8.73 -3.96
C ASP A 164 16.08 -8.25 -2.80
N PHE A 165 14.93 -7.65 -3.10
CA PHE A 165 13.97 -7.16 -2.09
C PHE A 165 12.70 -7.99 -2.11
N ASP A 166 12.32 -8.52 -0.93
CA ASP A 166 11.24 -9.50 -0.79
C ASP A 166 10.20 -9.14 0.31
N ASP A 167 10.44 -8.09 1.09
CA ASP A 167 9.48 -7.58 2.08
C ASP A 167 8.37 -6.75 1.41
N ILE A 168 7.54 -7.44 0.63
CA ILE A 168 6.55 -6.84 -0.27
C ILE A 168 5.14 -7.18 0.19
N CYS A 169 4.25 -6.18 0.11
CA CYS A 169 2.80 -6.32 0.18
C CYS A 169 2.18 -5.77 -1.11
N ILE A 170 1.08 -6.36 -1.56
CA ILE A 170 0.45 -5.96 -2.83
C ILE A 170 -0.97 -5.48 -2.58
N SER A 171 -1.34 -4.35 -3.18
CA SER A 171 -2.74 -3.91 -3.28
C SER A 171 -3.14 -3.67 -4.73
N ILE A 172 -4.33 -4.15 -5.09
CA ILE A 172 -4.90 -4.01 -6.44
C ILE A 172 -6.33 -3.51 -6.28
N LYS A 173 -6.60 -2.27 -6.68
CA LYS A 173 -7.87 -1.61 -6.41
C LYS A 173 -8.53 -1.10 -7.69
N SER A 174 -9.85 -1.24 -7.74
CA SER A 174 -10.70 -0.65 -8.76
C SER A 174 -11.95 -0.05 -8.10
N SER A 175 -12.62 0.85 -8.79
CA SER A 175 -13.96 1.35 -8.40
C SER A 175 -15.06 0.29 -8.64
N SER A 176 -14.76 -0.73 -9.45
CA SER A 176 -15.61 -1.91 -9.68
C SER A 176 -15.30 -2.98 -8.66
N VAL A 177 -16.27 -3.31 -7.79
CA VAL A 177 -16.15 -4.40 -6.80
C VAL A 177 -15.88 -5.75 -7.48
N PRO A 178 -16.61 -6.17 -8.54
CA PRO A 178 -16.32 -7.42 -9.23
C PRO A 178 -14.89 -7.50 -9.77
N ASN A 179 -14.41 -6.44 -10.45
CA ASN A 179 -13.04 -6.42 -10.98
C ASN A 179 -11.99 -6.47 -9.86
N THR A 180 -12.24 -5.77 -8.74
CA THR A 180 -11.37 -5.83 -7.58
C THR A 180 -11.29 -7.25 -7.03
N MET A 181 -12.43 -7.91 -6.85
CA MET A 181 -12.47 -9.29 -6.33
C MET A 181 -11.76 -10.27 -7.28
N GLN A 182 -12.03 -10.19 -8.58
CA GLN A 182 -11.35 -11.05 -9.56
C GLN A 182 -9.84 -10.82 -9.58
N ALA A 183 -9.39 -9.57 -9.51
CA ALA A 183 -7.95 -9.24 -9.47
C ALA A 183 -7.28 -9.82 -8.21
N TYR A 184 -7.90 -9.73 -7.04
CA TYR A 184 -7.34 -10.31 -5.81
C TYR A 184 -7.36 -11.84 -5.81
N LEU A 185 -8.39 -12.48 -6.33
CA LEU A 185 -8.43 -13.95 -6.51
C LEU A 185 -7.27 -14.39 -7.40
N LEU A 186 -7.14 -13.75 -8.58
CA LEU A 186 -6.05 -14.04 -9.52
C LEU A 186 -4.66 -13.76 -8.92
N ALA A 187 -4.50 -12.66 -8.20
CA ALA A 187 -3.25 -12.33 -7.52
C ALA A 187 -2.93 -13.37 -6.43
N SER A 188 -3.93 -13.82 -5.67
CA SER A 188 -3.72 -14.84 -4.64
C SER A 188 -3.23 -16.17 -5.22
N GLU A 189 -3.60 -16.51 -6.47
CA GLU A 189 -3.11 -17.71 -7.17
C GLU A 189 -1.67 -17.55 -7.65
N ARG A 190 -1.30 -16.34 -8.08
CA ARG A 190 -0.03 -16.05 -8.77
C ARG A 190 1.12 -15.58 -7.88
N THR A 191 0.84 -15.23 -6.62
CA THR A 191 1.86 -14.74 -5.71
C THR A 191 1.69 -15.29 -4.29
N SER A 192 2.77 -15.32 -3.53
CA SER A 192 2.79 -15.64 -2.10
C SER A 192 2.94 -14.40 -1.22
N TYR A 193 2.96 -13.20 -1.78
CA TYR A 193 3.02 -11.97 -0.99
C TYR A 193 1.68 -11.69 -0.31
N PRO A 194 1.68 -11.09 0.90
CA PRO A 194 0.45 -10.68 1.57
C PRO A 194 -0.29 -9.63 0.75
N LEU A 195 -1.62 -9.72 0.75
CA LEU A 195 -2.49 -8.86 -0.03
C LEU A 195 -3.13 -7.81 0.88
N HIS A 196 -3.10 -6.56 0.45
CA HIS A 196 -3.77 -5.45 1.12
C HIS A 196 -5.08 -5.15 0.39
N LEU A 197 -6.18 -5.67 0.92
CA LEU A 197 -7.50 -5.56 0.32
C LEU A 197 -8.06 -4.15 0.41
N GLY A 198 -8.82 -3.74 -0.60
CA GLY A 198 -9.52 -2.46 -0.60
C GLY A 198 -10.21 -2.16 -1.91
N VAL A 199 -11.21 -1.27 -1.84
CA VAL A 199 -11.88 -0.66 -2.99
C VAL A 199 -11.45 0.80 -3.07
N THR A 200 -11.35 1.39 -4.25
CA THR A 200 -11.01 2.80 -4.46
C THR A 200 -12.13 3.53 -5.20
N GLU A 201 -12.19 4.86 -5.07
CA GLU A 201 -13.20 5.69 -5.74
C GLU A 201 -14.63 5.15 -5.56
N ALA A 202 -14.96 4.80 -4.32
CA ALA A 202 -16.17 4.05 -4.00
C ALA A 202 -17.44 4.90 -3.92
N GLY A 203 -17.31 6.23 -4.04
CA GLY A 203 -18.43 7.19 -3.98
C GLY A 203 -18.59 7.81 -2.60
N THR A 204 -19.84 8.06 -2.18
CA THR A 204 -20.15 8.63 -0.86
C THR A 204 -19.74 7.68 0.27
N GLU A 205 -19.67 8.19 1.50
CA GLU A 205 -19.39 7.38 2.70
C GLU A 205 -20.29 6.13 2.79
N TYR A 206 -21.57 6.31 2.59
CA TYR A 206 -22.56 5.22 2.61
C TYR A 206 -22.28 4.16 1.54
N MET A 207 -22.13 4.58 0.28
CA MET A 207 -21.84 3.65 -0.82
C MET A 207 -20.45 3.06 -0.73
N GLY A 208 -19.48 3.83 -0.25
CA GLY A 208 -18.12 3.38 0.01
C GLY A 208 -18.08 2.28 1.06
N THR A 209 -18.85 2.41 2.13
CA THR A 209 -18.99 1.37 3.15
C THR A 209 -19.60 0.09 2.59
N ILE A 210 -20.69 0.20 1.82
CA ILE A 210 -21.33 -0.98 1.18
C ILE A 210 -20.37 -1.68 0.21
N LYS A 211 -19.72 -0.93 -0.68
CA LYS A 211 -18.78 -1.50 -1.64
C LYS A 211 -17.57 -2.14 -0.96
N SER A 212 -17.05 -1.51 0.10
CA SER A 212 -15.93 -2.06 0.87
C SER A 212 -16.36 -3.32 1.62
N ALA A 213 -17.52 -3.32 2.25
CA ALA A 213 -18.05 -4.50 2.93
C ALA A 213 -18.25 -5.67 1.95
N ALA A 214 -18.82 -5.42 0.77
CA ALA A 214 -19.00 -6.44 -0.26
C ALA A 214 -17.66 -6.93 -0.82
N GLY A 215 -16.75 -6.04 -1.19
CA GLY A 215 -15.47 -6.38 -1.83
C GLY A 215 -14.48 -7.01 -0.85
N ILE A 216 -14.23 -6.35 0.27
CA ILE A 216 -13.29 -6.85 1.30
C ILE A 216 -13.89 -8.07 2.02
N GLY A 217 -15.12 -7.96 2.49
CA GLY A 217 -15.80 -9.05 3.20
C GLY A 217 -15.96 -10.29 2.33
N GLY A 218 -16.32 -10.12 1.05
CA GLY A 218 -16.40 -11.22 0.09
C GLY A 218 -15.07 -11.94 -0.12
N LEU A 219 -13.95 -11.17 -0.25
CA LEU A 219 -12.61 -11.76 -0.38
C LEU A 219 -12.18 -12.51 0.88
N LEU A 220 -12.41 -11.92 2.06
CA LEU A 220 -12.10 -12.58 3.34
C LEU A 220 -12.90 -13.88 3.52
N ALA A 221 -14.20 -13.89 3.14
CA ALA A 221 -15.02 -15.08 3.16
C ALA A 221 -14.51 -16.20 2.21
N LEU A 222 -13.84 -15.81 1.11
CA LEU A 222 -13.19 -16.73 0.18
C LEU A 222 -11.76 -17.14 0.62
N GLY A 223 -11.31 -16.68 1.77
CA GLY A 223 -9.99 -17.00 2.31
C GLY A 223 -8.83 -16.20 1.71
N VAL A 224 -9.12 -15.06 1.08
CA VAL A 224 -8.14 -14.13 0.53
C VAL A 224 -8.04 -12.91 1.45
N GLY A 225 -6.82 -12.65 1.94
CA GLY A 225 -6.51 -11.52 2.83
C GLY A 225 -5.30 -11.78 3.69
#